data_440b1c53fd0ea94257b1ab9edd45650c
#
_entry.id   440b1c53fd0ea94257b1ab9edd45650c
#
_cell.length_a   1.000
_cell.length_b   1.000
_cell.length_c   1.000
_cell.angle_alpha   90.00
_cell.angle_beta   90.00
_cell.angle_gamma   90.00
#
_symmetry.space_group_name_H-M   'P 1'
#
loop_
_entity.id
_entity.type
_entity.pdbx_description
1 polymer ?
#
loop_
_entity_poly.entity_id
_entity_poly.type
_entity_poly.pdbx_seq_one_letter_code
_entity_poly.pdbx_strand_id
1 'polypeptide(L)'
;MIAGRLISKIAMLVLLVASSRAADWPRYLGPSNDSSSPETKLLHEWPKEGPHQLWEYPKGEGHTGPVIAGGHVVLFHALDGKEVIDCLDIATGARQWRVSYPADYQAQFGAGPGPRTAPVIDGGLVFTLGIKGTLQALDLATGAVKWKRELASEYKLLPTFFGQGGTPLVMGDKLVVPLGTEDQKSVVALDKQTGRELWAAKYAWGSSYSSPVPAKFYGRECVLAFQGGMDDPPTGGLLVIDAADGTVLSATPHRARMFASVSISAPVVSGNHVFVAEAYTEGGACVEIAPDFTAKVAWRARKFDTYLMSAVAHDDCFFGFAGQHQQNAALVCYEVASGKELWRDDLGGRFQRGSLLRADGGFLCLGENGDLAWLDLTRQGAKITAAAKLFHAPETWTAPALSEGRLFICQNEAGANGTKPRLICYDLRGR
;
A
#
# COMPACT_ATOMS: atom_id res chain seq x y z
N MET A 1 -54.18 36.10 43.66
CA MET A 1 -52.84 36.53 43.31
C MET A 1 -52.03 35.28 43.06
N ILE A 2 -51.90 34.92 41.79
CA ILE A 2 -51.14 33.73 41.37
C ILE A 2 -49.90 34.21 40.62
N ALA A 3 -48.72 34.01 41.24
CA ALA A 3 -47.45 34.39 40.64
C ALA A 3 -46.95 33.24 39.75
N GLY A 4 -46.95 33.47 38.43
CA GLY A 4 -46.37 32.55 37.44
C GLY A 4 -44.86 32.70 37.39
N ARG A 5 -44.12 31.62 37.68
CA ARG A 5 -42.69 31.53 37.47
C ARG A 5 -42.39 31.19 36.00
N LEU A 6 -41.76 32.11 35.28
CA LEU A 6 -41.17 31.90 33.97
C LEU A 6 -39.85 31.14 34.13
N ILE A 7 -39.76 29.87 33.67
CA ILE A 7 -38.51 29.11 33.61
C ILE A 7 -37.92 29.33 32.22
N SER A 8 -36.88 30.13 32.15
CA SER A 8 -36.06 30.33 30.93
C SER A 8 -35.20 29.08 30.65
N LYS A 9 -35.51 28.35 29.60
CA LYS A 9 -34.65 27.26 29.10
C LYS A 9 -33.52 27.88 28.27
N ILE A 10 -32.33 27.96 28.83
CA ILE A 10 -31.10 28.25 28.07
C ILE A 10 -30.70 26.96 27.35
N ALA A 11 -30.92 26.95 26.05
CA ALA A 11 -30.36 25.87 25.18
C ALA A 11 -28.85 26.12 24.99
N MET A 12 -28.02 25.32 25.62
CA MET A 12 -26.59 25.33 25.44
C MET A 12 -26.26 24.65 24.09
N LEU A 13 -25.96 25.47 23.09
CA LEU A 13 -25.50 24.99 21.77
C LEU A 13 -24.04 24.50 21.93
N VAL A 14 -23.86 23.22 22.04
CA VAL A 14 -22.53 22.61 22.00
C VAL A 14 -22.06 22.65 20.54
N LEU A 15 -21.24 23.64 20.19
CA LEU A 15 -20.47 23.61 18.93
C LEU A 15 -19.46 22.48 19.03
N LEU A 16 -19.74 21.35 18.38
CA LEU A 16 -18.76 20.35 18.04
C LEU A 16 -17.77 20.98 17.04
N VAL A 17 -16.70 21.54 17.53
CA VAL A 17 -15.53 21.87 16.70
C VAL A 17 -14.98 20.52 16.26
N ALA A 18 -15.29 20.10 15.04
CA ALA A 18 -14.60 19.02 14.38
C ALA A 18 -13.14 19.48 14.19
N SER A 19 -12.29 19.19 15.17
CA SER A 19 -10.85 19.31 14.99
C SER A 19 -10.51 18.35 13.83
N SER A 20 -9.92 18.85 12.75
CA SER A 20 -9.31 18.01 11.73
C SER A 20 -8.28 17.14 12.44
N ARG A 21 -8.62 15.89 12.74
CA ARG A 21 -7.65 14.95 13.28
C ARG A 21 -6.63 14.71 12.19
N ALA A 22 -5.40 15.10 12.46
CA ALA A 22 -4.26 14.60 11.73
C ALA A 22 -4.37 13.08 11.68
N ALA A 23 -4.30 12.50 10.49
CA ALA A 23 -4.45 11.07 10.31
C ALA A 23 -3.08 10.40 10.28
N ASP A 24 -2.96 9.29 10.99
CA ASP A 24 -1.81 8.39 10.83
C ASP A 24 -1.80 7.74 9.44
N TRP A 25 -0.63 7.30 8.97
CA TRP A 25 -0.42 6.46 7.79
C TRP A 25 0.20 5.13 8.20
N PRO A 26 -0.53 4.26 8.92
CA PRO A 26 0.07 3.17 9.68
C PRO A 26 0.44 1.94 8.85
N ARG A 27 0.16 1.93 7.53
CA ARG A 27 0.40 0.79 6.64
C ARG A 27 0.55 1.21 5.18
N TYR A 28 0.96 0.28 4.32
CA TYR A 28 1.34 0.49 2.92
C TYR A 28 0.34 1.34 2.10
N LEU A 29 -0.95 1.04 2.18
CA LEU A 29 -2.00 1.75 1.44
C LEU A 29 -2.79 2.74 2.33
N GLY A 30 -2.18 3.22 3.41
CA GLY A 30 -2.78 4.18 4.32
C GLY A 30 -3.80 3.60 5.30
N PRO A 31 -4.52 4.47 6.03
CA PRO A 31 -5.38 4.06 7.13
C PRO A 31 -6.50 3.09 6.72
N SER A 32 -7.03 3.25 5.50
CA SER A 32 -8.16 2.46 4.97
C SER A 32 -7.72 1.33 4.04
N ASN A 33 -6.44 1.13 3.78
CA ASN A 33 -5.88 0.18 2.80
C ASN A 33 -6.37 0.40 1.36
N ASP A 34 -6.62 1.65 0.96
CA ASP A 34 -7.18 2.03 -0.35
C ASP A 34 -6.44 3.21 -0.99
N SER A 35 -5.24 3.53 -0.52
CA SER A 35 -4.44 4.69 -0.94
C SER A 35 -5.17 6.02 -0.71
N SER A 36 -5.98 6.12 0.35
CA SER A 36 -6.64 7.37 0.72
C SER A 36 -6.27 7.86 2.12
N SER A 37 -6.34 9.18 2.30
CA SER A 37 -6.20 9.87 3.58
C SER A 37 -7.45 10.70 3.85
N PRO A 38 -7.98 10.70 5.08
CA PRO A 38 -9.06 11.60 5.48
C PRO A 38 -8.59 13.03 5.78
N GLU A 39 -7.32 13.34 5.61
CA GLU A 39 -6.78 14.68 5.85
C GLU A 39 -7.36 15.70 4.88
N THR A 40 -7.57 16.91 5.39
CA THR A 40 -8.13 18.05 4.68
C THR A 40 -7.33 19.32 4.98
N LYS A 41 -7.58 20.40 4.23
CA LYS A 41 -6.88 21.68 4.34
C LYS A 41 -5.40 21.54 4.01
N LEU A 42 -5.10 20.74 3.02
CA LEU A 42 -3.76 20.56 2.52
C LEU A 42 -3.38 21.71 1.58
N LEU A 43 -2.09 21.92 1.40
CA LEU A 43 -1.56 22.87 0.43
C LEU A 43 -1.72 22.30 -0.99
N HIS A 44 -2.57 22.92 -1.81
CA HIS A 44 -2.82 22.52 -3.20
C HIS A 44 -1.99 23.30 -4.22
N GLU A 45 -1.27 24.32 -3.80
CA GLU A 45 -0.41 25.14 -4.65
C GLU A 45 0.99 25.24 -4.04
N TRP A 46 2.01 25.13 -4.87
CA TRP A 46 3.41 25.27 -4.48
C TRP A 46 4.26 25.88 -5.60
N PRO A 47 5.45 26.39 -5.28
CA PRO A 47 6.43 26.84 -6.28
C PRO A 47 6.87 25.72 -7.22
N LYS A 48 7.57 26.04 -8.30
CA LYS A 48 8.09 25.05 -9.26
C LYS A 48 9.02 24.02 -8.64
N GLU A 49 9.66 24.37 -7.54
CA GLU A 49 10.54 23.51 -6.75
C GLU A 49 9.78 22.49 -5.89
N GLY A 50 8.46 22.68 -5.75
CA GLY A 50 7.59 21.83 -4.95
C GLY A 50 7.25 22.39 -3.57
N PRO A 51 6.58 21.61 -2.74
CA PRO A 51 6.29 21.97 -1.36
C PRO A 51 7.59 22.09 -0.55
N HIS A 52 7.54 22.87 0.54
CA HIS A 52 8.70 23.08 1.41
C HIS A 52 9.20 21.77 2.02
N GLN A 53 10.49 21.46 1.83
CA GLN A 53 11.14 20.33 2.47
C GLN A 53 11.40 20.66 3.96
N LEU A 54 10.88 19.85 4.87
CA LEU A 54 11.08 20.00 6.30
C LEU A 54 12.39 19.36 6.76
N TRP A 55 12.60 18.11 6.35
CA TRP A 55 13.80 17.34 6.66
C TRP A 55 14.00 16.18 5.64
N GLU A 56 15.17 15.59 5.68
CA GLU A 56 15.49 14.36 4.97
C GLU A 56 16.29 13.39 5.86
N TYR A 57 16.21 12.11 5.55
CA TYR A 57 16.90 11.05 6.28
C TYR A 57 17.55 10.08 5.31
N PRO A 58 18.85 9.75 5.46
CA PRO A 58 19.52 8.77 4.61
C PRO A 58 18.87 7.39 4.72
N LYS A 59 18.57 6.75 3.60
CA LYS A 59 18.11 5.36 3.58
C LYS A 59 19.06 4.47 2.79
N GLY A 60 19.01 3.18 3.08
CA GLY A 60 19.64 2.15 2.28
C GLY A 60 18.71 1.63 1.19
N GLU A 61 19.00 0.46 0.65
CA GLU A 61 18.27 -0.18 -0.42
C GLU A 61 16.89 -0.70 0.02
N GLY A 62 16.00 -0.88 -0.95
CA GLY A 62 14.64 -1.39 -0.74
C GLY A 62 13.57 -0.45 -1.28
N HIS A 63 12.43 -1.06 -1.67
CA HIS A 63 11.31 -0.36 -2.31
C HIS A 63 10.10 -0.26 -1.38
N THR A 64 10.33 0.01 -0.10
CA THR A 64 9.27 0.17 0.90
C THR A 64 9.02 1.62 1.22
N GLY A 65 7.76 1.99 1.44
CA GLY A 65 7.38 3.30 1.98
C GLY A 65 7.48 3.33 3.51
N PRO A 66 7.63 4.53 4.09
CA PRO A 66 7.51 4.69 5.52
C PRO A 66 6.07 4.50 5.97
N VAL A 67 5.90 4.13 7.25
CA VAL A 67 4.61 4.16 7.92
C VAL A 67 4.67 5.09 9.12
N ILE A 68 3.57 5.75 9.43
CA ILE A 68 3.53 6.82 10.41
C ILE A 68 2.38 6.59 11.39
N ALA A 69 2.65 6.64 12.68
CA ALA A 69 1.63 6.68 13.72
C ALA A 69 2.15 7.29 15.00
N GLY A 70 1.32 8.08 15.70
CA GLY A 70 1.62 8.63 17.01
C GLY A 70 2.89 9.47 17.06
N GLY A 71 3.20 10.21 16.01
CA GLY A 71 4.41 11.03 15.92
C GLY A 71 5.70 10.29 15.55
N HIS A 72 5.61 9.00 15.23
CA HIS A 72 6.73 8.15 14.83
C HIS A 72 6.66 7.85 13.33
N VAL A 73 7.80 7.93 12.64
CA VAL A 73 7.99 7.51 11.25
C VAL A 73 8.87 6.26 11.24
N VAL A 74 8.33 5.13 10.81
CA VAL A 74 9.09 3.87 10.76
C VAL A 74 9.47 3.57 9.31
N LEU A 75 10.77 3.40 9.08
CA LEU A 75 11.37 3.08 7.80
C LEU A 75 12.05 1.71 7.86
N PHE A 76 11.78 0.86 6.87
CA PHE A 76 12.41 -0.47 6.73
C PHE A 76 13.24 -0.51 5.45
N HIS A 77 14.54 -0.77 5.55
CA HIS A 77 15.47 -0.73 4.44
C HIS A 77 16.65 -1.70 4.66
N ALA A 78 17.53 -1.87 3.68
CA ALA A 78 18.75 -2.64 3.83
C ALA A 78 19.99 -1.74 3.82
N LEU A 79 20.91 -2.00 4.73
CA LEU A 79 22.18 -1.29 4.83
C LEU A 79 23.27 -2.26 5.28
N ASP A 80 24.38 -2.29 4.56
CA ASP A 80 25.57 -3.10 4.90
C ASP A 80 25.26 -4.59 5.16
N GLY A 81 24.46 -5.21 4.29
CA GLY A 81 24.07 -6.63 4.38
C GLY A 81 23.10 -6.95 5.52
N LYS A 82 22.44 -5.95 6.07
CA LYS A 82 21.44 -6.09 7.13
C LYS A 82 20.12 -5.48 6.70
N GLU A 83 19.02 -6.07 7.11
CA GLU A 83 17.74 -5.35 7.18
C GLU A 83 17.73 -4.47 8.42
N VAL A 84 17.29 -3.22 8.25
CA VAL A 84 17.33 -2.15 9.24
C VAL A 84 15.95 -1.54 9.38
N ILE A 85 15.47 -1.46 10.60
CA ILE A 85 14.24 -0.74 10.97
C ILE A 85 14.66 0.51 11.75
N ASP A 86 14.40 1.68 11.19
CA ASP A 86 14.60 2.96 11.84
C ASP A 86 13.26 3.56 12.26
N CYS A 87 13.19 4.07 13.47
CA CYS A 87 12.10 4.93 13.92
C CYS A 87 12.63 6.36 14.07
N LEU A 88 11.92 7.28 13.42
CA LEU A 88 12.26 8.70 13.40
C LEU A 88 11.15 9.52 14.08
N ASP A 89 11.52 10.63 14.61
CA ASP A 89 10.57 11.67 15.05
C ASP A 89 9.93 12.35 13.83
N ILE A 90 8.62 12.47 13.81
CA ILE A 90 7.88 13.00 12.64
C ILE A 90 8.21 14.47 12.36
N ALA A 91 8.49 15.27 13.40
CA ALA A 91 8.71 16.71 13.25
C ALA A 91 10.12 17.04 12.76
N THR A 92 11.11 16.24 13.17
CA THR A 92 12.53 16.57 12.98
C THR A 92 13.30 15.61 12.09
N GLY A 93 12.77 14.40 11.86
CA GLY A 93 13.49 13.32 11.16
C GLY A 93 14.62 12.70 12.01
N ALA A 94 14.77 13.11 13.28
CA ALA A 94 15.78 12.56 14.17
C ALA A 94 15.47 11.10 14.51
N ARG A 95 16.49 10.23 14.38
CA ARG A 95 16.33 8.81 14.71
C ARG A 95 16.18 8.62 16.23
N GLN A 96 15.09 7.99 16.64
CA GLN A 96 14.78 7.65 18.01
C GLN A 96 15.37 6.30 18.41
N TRP A 97 15.21 5.29 17.53
CA TRP A 97 15.82 3.97 17.70
C TRP A 97 16.12 3.30 16.36
N ARG A 98 16.97 2.29 16.41
CA ARG A 98 17.30 1.41 15.27
C ARG A 98 17.38 -0.03 15.72
N VAL A 99 16.76 -0.91 14.98
CA VAL A 99 16.90 -2.37 15.08
C VAL A 99 17.44 -2.90 13.77
N SER A 100 18.36 -3.85 13.80
CA SER A 100 18.88 -4.46 12.59
C SER A 100 19.22 -5.93 12.82
N TYR A 101 19.17 -6.70 11.73
CA TYR A 101 19.56 -8.11 11.72
C TYR A 101 20.18 -8.48 10.37
N PRO A 102 21.05 -9.51 10.32
CA PRO A 102 21.64 -9.95 9.06
C PRO A 102 20.60 -10.42 8.05
N ALA A 103 20.72 -9.97 6.81
CA ALA A 103 19.84 -10.34 5.70
C ALA A 103 20.65 -10.43 4.42
N ASP A 104 21.61 -11.36 4.40
CA ASP A 104 22.37 -11.69 3.18
C ASP A 104 21.43 -12.35 2.17
N TYR A 105 20.97 -11.56 1.20
CA TYR A 105 20.05 -11.97 0.15
C TYR A 105 20.46 -11.36 -1.18
N GLN A 106 20.51 -12.19 -2.20
CA GLN A 106 20.70 -11.75 -3.58
C GLN A 106 19.42 -12.07 -4.36
N ALA A 107 18.71 -11.04 -4.77
CA ALA A 107 17.55 -11.21 -5.64
C ALA A 107 17.98 -11.66 -7.04
N GLN A 108 17.11 -12.41 -7.70
CA GLN A 108 17.27 -12.71 -9.12
C GLN A 108 17.12 -11.43 -9.96
N PHE A 109 17.61 -11.45 -11.18
CA PHE A 109 17.46 -10.36 -12.15
C PHE A 109 18.01 -8.98 -11.70
N GLY A 110 19.00 -8.97 -10.80
CA GLY A 110 19.68 -7.74 -10.39
C GLY A 110 18.88 -6.79 -9.47
N ALA A 111 17.72 -7.22 -8.97
CA ALA A 111 17.01 -6.44 -7.95
C ALA A 111 17.84 -6.39 -6.65
N GLY A 112 17.97 -5.24 -6.01
CA GLY A 112 18.75 -5.02 -4.81
C GLY A 112 18.31 -5.89 -3.61
N PRO A 113 19.12 -6.02 -2.56
CA PRO A 113 18.87 -6.91 -1.42
C PRO A 113 17.84 -6.40 -0.43
N GLY A 114 17.33 -5.19 -0.58
CA GLY A 114 16.46 -4.55 0.40
C GLY A 114 15.04 -5.13 0.50
N PRO A 115 14.32 -4.86 1.59
CA PRO A 115 12.98 -5.36 1.82
C PRO A 115 11.98 -4.87 0.76
N ARG A 116 10.96 -5.71 0.50
CA ARG A 116 9.86 -5.44 -0.44
C ARG A 116 8.55 -5.11 0.27
N THR A 117 8.46 -5.43 1.56
CA THR A 117 7.28 -5.20 2.40
C THR A 117 7.43 -3.93 3.21
N ALA A 118 6.39 -3.11 3.28
CA ALA A 118 6.37 -1.99 4.21
C ALA A 118 6.16 -2.47 5.65
N PRO A 119 6.63 -1.74 6.66
CA PRO A 119 6.20 -1.96 8.04
C PRO A 119 4.69 -1.77 8.20
N VAL A 120 4.13 -2.28 9.29
CA VAL A 120 2.75 -2.00 9.70
C VAL A 120 2.76 -1.58 11.16
N ILE A 121 2.09 -0.49 11.51
CA ILE A 121 1.93 -0.04 12.89
C ILE A 121 0.49 -0.29 13.35
N ASP A 122 0.33 -0.92 14.50
CA ASP A 122 -0.98 -1.07 15.14
C ASP A 122 -0.85 -1.29 16.66
N GLY A 123 -1.63 -0.56 17.44
CA GLY A 123 -1.71 -0.72 18.89
C GLY A 123 -0.37 -0.61 19.63
N GLY A 124 0.54 0.27 19.16
CA GLY A 124 1.87 0.44 19.76
C GLY A 124 2.90 -0.62 19.36
N LEU A 125 2.55 -1.49 18.40
CA LEU A 125 3.46 -2.48 17.80
C LEU A 125 3.82 -2.08 16.36
N VAL A 126 5.04 -2.43 15.95
CA VAL A 126 5.52 -2.37 14.58
C VAL A 126 5.75 -3.78 14.09
N PHE A 127 5.12 -4.16 12.99
CA PHE A 127 5.32 -5.47 12.34
C PHE A 127 6.17 -5.27 11.10
N THR A 128 7.20 -6.11 10.93
CA THR A 128 8.04 -6.15 9.72
C THR A 128 8.19 -7.57 9.22
N LEU A 129 8.10 -7.75 7.91
CA LEU A 129 8.36 -9.00 7.22
C LEU A 129 9.59 -8.81 6.34
N GLY A 130 10.70 -9.40 6.71
CA GLY A 130 11.97 -9.32 5.97
C GLY A 130 11.95 -10.14 4.69
N ILE A 131 12.87 -9.81 3.80
CA ILE A 131 12.99 -10.41 2.47
C ILE A 131 13.16 -11.93 2.49
N LYS A 132 13.76 -12.50 3.54
CA LYS A 132 13.95 -13.95 3.76
C LYS A 132 12.85 -14.58 4.61
N GLY A 133 11.82 -13.83 5.01
CA GLY A 133 10.71 -14.34 5.83
C GLY A 133 10.91 -14.18 7.34
N THR A 134 11.84 -13.35 7.79
CA THR A 134 11.91 -12.93 9.19
C THR A 134 10.72 -12.02 9.51
N LEU A 135 9.77 -12.53 10.27
CA LEU A 135 8.61 -11.78 10.75
C LEU A 135 8.79 -11.42 12.22
N GLN A 136 8.62 -10.15 12.59
CA GLN A 136 8.76 -9.72 13.97
C GLN A 136 7.78 -8.61 14.35
N ALA A 137 7.46 -8.53 15.63
CA ALA A 137 6.77 -7.41 16.23
C ALA A 137 7.72 -6.69 17.19
N LEU A 138 7.79 -5.38 17.04
CA LEU A 138 8.59 -4.51 17.88
C LEU A 138 7.68 -3.53 18.64
N ASP A 139 8.11 -3.10 19.78
CA ASP A 139 7.50 -1.98 20.49
C ASP A 139 7.77 -0.66 19.73
N LEU A 140 6.74 0.09 19.42
CA LEU A 140 6.87 1.32 18.61
C LEU A 140 7.70 2.40 19.31
N ALA A 141 7.58 2.52 20.63
CA ALA A 141 8.29 3.58 21.37
C ALA A 141 9.78 3.27 21.57
N THR A 142 10.16 2.00 21.67
CA THR A 142 11.51 1.61 22.10
C THR A 142 12.29 0.77 21.07
N GLY A 143 11.61 0.18 20.08
CA GLY A 143 12.21 -0.78 19.15
C GLY A 143 12.45 -2.17 19.77
N ALA A 144 12.05 -2.42 21.02
CA ALA A 144 12.25 -3.70 21.66
C ALA A 144 11.45 -4.81 20.95
N VAL A 145 12.12 -5.91 20.56
CA VAL A 145 11.45 -7.06 19.93
C VAL A 145 10.56 -7.73 20.96
N LYS A 146 9.24 -7.79 20.68
CA LYS A 146 8.24 -8.49 21.50
C LYS A 146 8.19 -9.97 21.17
N TRP A 147 8.18 -10.28 19.87
CA TRP A 147 8.28 -11.63 19.35
C TRP A 147 8.89 -11.62 17.93
N LYS A 148 9.44 -12.76 17.53
CA LYS A 148 10.08 -12.99 16.25
C LYS A 148 9.81 -14.40 15.75
N ARG A 149 9.62 -14.55 14.44
CA ARG A 149 9.44 -15.83 13.75
C ARG A 149 10.29 -15.89 12.49
N GLU A 150 10.79 -17.07 12.17
CA GLU A 150 11.56 -17.34 10.94
C GLU A 150 10.68 -18.16 9.99
N LEU A 151 9.79 -17.47 9.26
CA LEU A 151 8.73 -18.13 8.48
C LEU A 151 9.27 -19.09 7.42
N ALA A 152 10.46 -18.81 6.83
CA ALA A 152 11.06 -19.67 5.82
C ALA A 152 11.31 -21.09 6.33
N SER A 153 11.82 -21.22 7.56
CA SER A 153 12.09 -22.53 8.17
C SER A 153 10.84 -23.15 8.80
N GLU A 154 9.96 -22.34 9.39
CA GLU A 154 8.78 -22.81 10.09
C GLU A 154 7.68 -23.32 9.17
N TYR A 155 7.54 -22.68 7.99
CA TYR A 155 6.45 -22.97 7.03
C TYR A 155 6.94 -23.62 5.73
N LYS A 156 8.25 -23.85 5.55
CA LYS A 156 8.82 -24.35 4.28
C LYS A 156 8.30 -23.56 3.08
N LEU A 157 8.63 -22.27 3.07
CA LEU A 157 8.20 -21.35 2.04
C LEU A 157 8.66 -21.81 0.65
N LEU A 158 7.77 -21.71 -0.33
CA LEU A 158 8.12 -21.90 -1.73
C LEU A 158 9.05 -20.77 -2.20
N PRO A 159 9.94 -21.04 -3.15
CA PRO A 159 10.85 -20.03 -3.67
C PRO A 159 10.10 -18.90 -4.35
N THR A 160 10.68 -17.71 -4.31
CA THR A 160 10.20 -16.50 -4.99
C THR A 160 11.36 -15.84 -5.73
N PHE A 161 11.11 -15.05 -6.77
CA PHE A 161 12.17 -14.37 -7.54
C PHE A 161 12.89 -13.30 -6.73
N PHE A 162 12.15 -12.55 -5.89
CA PHE A 162 12.61 -11.33 -5.21
C PHE A 162 12.46 -11.39 -3.69
N GLY A 163 12.27 -12.57 -3.09
CA GLY A 163 12.01 -12.75 -1.66
C GLY A 163 10.56 -12.49 -1.28
N GLN A 164 10.28 -12.31 0.00
CA GLN A 164 8.94 -11.99 0.49
C GLN A 164 8.55 -10.56 0.13
N GLY A 165 7.35 -10.36 -0.46
CA GLY A 165 6.96 -9.07 -1.01
C GLY A 165 5.57 -8.55 -0.62
N GLY A 166 4.65 -9.39 -0.21
CA GLY A 166 3.33 -8.96 0.27
C GLY A 166 3.41 -8.39 1.69
N THR A 167 3.10 -7.11 1.87
CA THR A 167 3.04 -6.47 3.19
C THR A 167 1.95 -7.13 4.05
N PRO A 168 2.23 -7.53 5.30
CA PRO A 168 1.21 -8.07 6.19
C PRO A 168 0.04 -7.11 6.43
N LEU A 169 -1.15 -7.67 6.69
CA LEU A 169 -2.36 -6.92 6.99
C LEU A 169 -2.77 -7.13 8.45
N VAL A 170 -3.02 -6.06 9.18
CA VAL A 170 -3.65 -6.14 10.51
C VAL A 170 -5.16 -6.00 10.39
N MET A 171 -5.90 -6.97 10.96
CA MET A 171 -7.36 -6.97 11.10
C MET A 171 -7.75 -7.38 12.52
N GLY A 172 -8.19 -6.42 13.33
CA GLY A 172 -8.52 -6.66 14.74
C GLY A 172 -7.32 -7.18 15.53
N ASP A 173 -7.42 -8.40 16.05
CA ASP A 173 -6.36 -9.10 16.79
C ASP A 173 -5.40 -9.93 15.89
N LYS A 174 -5.65 -9.94 14.58
CA LYS A 174 -4.93 -10.78 13.62
C LYS A 174 -3.89 -10.00 12.83
N LEU A 175 -2.73 -10.63 12.63
CA LEU A 175 -1.74 -10.27 11.63
C LEU A 175 -1.82 -11.29 10.49
N VAL A 176 -2.37 -10.88 9.37
CA VAL A 176 -2.55 -11.72 8.17
C VAL A 176 -1.32 -11.61 7.30
N VAL A 177 -0.70 -12.73 6.97
CA VAL A 177 0.57 -12.80 6.23
C VAL A 177 0.37 -13.64 4.97
N PRO A 178 0.58 -13.07 3.77
CA PRO A 178 0.61 -13.86 2.56
C PRO A 178 1.85 -14.75 2.56
N LEU A 179 1.64 -16.03 2.35
CA LEU A 179 2.69 -17.04 2.26
C LEU A 179 2.55 -17.80 0.94
N GLY A 180 3.25 -18.84 0.80
CA GLY A 180 3.14 -19.87 -0.22
C GLY A 180 4.03 -21.00 0.25
N THR A 181 3.45 -22.10 0.65
CA THR A 181 4.15 -23.17 1.35
C THR A 181 3.98 -24.51 0.65
N GLU A 182 4.89 -25.46 0.92
CA GLU A 182 4.81 -26.81 0.37
C GLU A 182 3.52 -27.52 0.76
N ASP A 183 2.93 -27.23 1.94
CA ASP A 183 1.66 -27.79 2.41
C ASP A 183 0.43 -26.93 2.04
N GLN A 184 0.60 -26.05 1.04
CA GLN A 184 -0.45 -25.23 0.44
C GLN A 184 -1.07 -24.16 1.38
N LYS A 185 -0.41 -23.73 2.44
CA LYS A 185 -0.81 -22.56 3.19
C LYS A 185 -0.51 -21.31 2.35
N SER A 186 -1.54 -20.77 1.73
CA SER A 186 -1.42 -19.58 0.85
C SER A 186 -1.41 -18.29 1.67
N VAL A 187 -2.22 -18.22 2.72
CA VAL A 187 -2.30 -17.08 3.67
C VAL A 187 -2.46 -17.62 5.08
N VAL A 188 -1.79 -17.01 6.06
CA VAL A 188 -1.97 -17.35 7.48
C VAL A 188 -2.37 -16.11 8.27
N ALA A 189 -3.14 -16.30 9.34
CA ALA A 189 -3.34 -15.28 10.36
C ALA A 189 -2.66 -15.70 11.66
N LEU A 190 -1.94 -14.75 12.22
CA LEU A 190 -1.27 -14.89 13.50
C LEU A 190 -1.93 -13.95 14.52
N ASP A 191 -1.95 -14.36 15.77
CA ASP A 191 -2.24 -13.46 16.86
C ASP A 191 -1.17 -12.34 16.89
N LYS A 192 -1.56 -11.10 16.72
CA LYS A 192 -0.61 -9.99 16.56
C LYS A 192 0.23 -9.72 17.82
N GLN A 193 -0.24 -10.14 19.02
CA GLN A 193 0.48 -9.92 20.28
C GLN A 193 1.52 -11.01 20.54
N THR A 194 1.28 -12.23 20.08
CA THR A 194 2.12 -13.39 20.42
C THR A 194 2.82 -14.03 19.23
N GLY A 195 2.39 -13.72 18.00
CA GLY A 195 2.86 -14.38 16.79
C GLY A 195 2.34 -15.81 16.60
N ARG A 196 1.46 -16.33 17.46
CA ARG A 196 0.89 -17.69 17.37
C ARG A 196 -0.09 -17.78 16.19
N GLU A 197 0.00 -18.86 15.38
CA GLU A 197 -0.96 -19.11 14.29
C GLU A 197 -2.38 -19.29 14.85
N LEU A 198 -3.34 -18.57 14.27
CA LEU A 198 -4.76 -18.66 14.56
C LEU A 198 -5.49 -19.52 13.53
N TRP A 199 -5.19 -19.26 12.24
CA TRP A 199 -5.72 -20.03 11.12
C TRP A 199 -4.80 -19.98 9.90
N ALA A 200 -5.00 -20.92 8.97
CA ALA A 200 -4.34 -20.91 7.67
C ALA A 200 -5.37 -21.18 6.56
N ALA A 201 -5.41 -20.28 5.58
CA ALA A 201 -6.15 -20.49 4.35
C ALA A 201 -5.32 -21.36 3.40
N LYS A 202 -5.83 -22.56 3.09
CA LYS A 202 -5.16 -23.52 2.22
C LYS A 202 -5.66 -23.38 0.80
N TYR A 203 -4.74 -23.09 -0.12
CA TYR A 203 -4.97 -23.08 -1.55
C TYR A 203 -3.68 -23.38 -2.30
N ALA A 204 -3.80 -23.88 -3.53
CA ALA A 204 -2.63 -24.33 -4.31
C ALA A 204 -1.74 -23.19 -4.81
N TRP A 205 -2.20 -21.93 -4.75
CA TRP A 205 -1.42 -20.79 -5.25
C TRP A 205 -0.37 -20.35 -4.25
N GLY A 206 0.84 -20.20 -4.74
CA GLY A 206 1.99 -19.73 -3.98
C GLY A 206 1.95 -18.22 -3.69
N SER A 207 3.01 -17.72 -3.07
CA SER A 207 3.15 -16.30 -2.73
C SER A 207 3.29 -15.42 -3.96
N SER A 208 2.71 -14.23 -3.89
CA SER A 208 2.94 -13.11 -4.79
C SER A 208 3.64 -11.94 -4.06
N TYR A 209 3.78 -10.81 -4.74
CA TYR A 209 4.26 -9.55 -4.14
C TYR A 209 3.11 -8.60 -3.80
N SER A 210 1.89 -9.01 -4.09
CA SER A 210 0.67 -8.26 -3.78
C SER A 210 0.37 -8.33 -2.29
N SER A 211 0.10 -7.18 -1.69
CA SER A 211 -0.32 -7.10 -0.29
C SER A 211 -1.80 -7.44 -0.16
N PRO A 212 -2.20 -8.25 0.84
CA PRO A 212 -3.60 -8.51 1.11
C PRO A 212 -4.31 -7.24 1.58
N VAL A 213 -5.59 -7.11 1.25
CA VAL A 213 -6.43 -5.99 1.69
C VAL A 213 -7.69 -6.49 2.40
N PRO A 214 -8.22 -5.71 3.37
CA PRO A 214 -9.47 -6.07 4.02
C PRO A 214 -10.65 -5.71 3.12
N ALA A 215 -11.72 -6.47 3.23
CA ALA A 215 -13.00 -6.14 2.61
C ALA A 215 -14.15 -6.57 3.52
N LYS A 216 -15.31 -5.95 3.33
CA LYS A 216 -16.54 -6.37 3.98
C LYS A 216 -17.63 -6.56 2.94
N PHE A 217 -18.05 -7.81 2.73
CA PHE A 217 -19.12 -8.14 1.81
C PHE A 217 -20.31 -8.72 2.57
N TYR A 218 -21.50 -8.16 2.37
CA TYR A 218 -22.74 -8.65 2.95
C TYR A 218 -22.66 -8.91 4.47
N GLY A 219 -21.94 -8.03 5.18
CA GLY A 219 -21.76 -8.09 6.64
C GLY A 219 -20.59 -8.96 7.11
N ARG A 220 -19.95 -9.75 6.24
CA ARG A 220 -18.81 -10.62 6.57
C ARG A 220 -17.49 -9.93 6.30
N GLU A 221 -16.58 -9.97 7.27
CA GLU A 221 -15.21 -9.47 7.12
C GLU A 221 -14.38 -10.48 6.32
N CYS A 222 -13.70 -10.03 5.29
CA CYS A 222 -12.92 -10.84 4.38
C CYS A 222 -11.49 -10.31 4.24
N VAL A 223 -10.57 -11.20 3.92
CA VAL A 223 -9.24 -10.91 3.41
C VAL A 223 -9.24 -11.18 1.90
N LEU A 224 -8.82 -10.21 1.12
CA LEU A 224 -8.57 -10.37 -0.30
C LEU A 224 -7.08 -10.58 -0.51
N ALA A 225 -6.68 -11.71 -1.06
CA ALA A 225 -5.29 -12.01 -1.37
C ALA A 225 -5.14 -12.31 -2.86
N PHE A 226 -4.31 -11.53 -3.56
CA PHE A 226 -3.98 -11.79 -4.94
C PHE A 226 -2.67 -12.58 -4.99
N GLN A 227 -2.79 -13.90 -5.13
CA GLN A 227 -1.71 -14.87 -4.99
C GLN A 227 -1.23 -15.41 -6.34
N GLY A 228 0.01 -15.88 -6.40
CA GLY A 228 0.56 -16.45 -7.63
C GLY A 228 2.07 -16.73 -7.51
N GLY A 229 2.43 -18.00 -7.47
CA GLY A 229 3.80 -18.47 -7.29
C GLY A 229 4.63 -18.53 -8.57
N MET A 230 5.76 -19.22 -8.46
CA MET A 230 6.73 -19.50 -9.54
C MET A 230 6.41 -20.82 -10.27
N ASP A 231 5.17 -21.28 -10.23
CA ASP A 231 4.78 -22.52 -10.90
C ASP A 231 5.02 -22.46 -12.41
N ASP A 232 5.19 -23.61 -13.02
CA ASP A 232 5.27 -23.76 -14.48
C ASP A 232 4.24 -24.82 -14.94
N PRO A 233 3.16 -24.44 -15.65
CA PRO A 233 2.78 -23.06 -16.01
C PRO A 233 2.37 -22.22 -14.79
N PRO A 234 2.56 -20.89 -14.83
CA PRO A 234 2.19 -20.00 -13.72
C PRO A 234 0.71 -20.12 -13.36
N THR A 235 0.43 -20.28 -12.07
CA THR A 235 -0.92 -20.29 -11.50
C THR A 235 -1.10 -19.18 -10.49
N GLY A 236 -2.32 -18.68 -10.33
CA GLY A 236 -2.60 -17.60 -9.39
C GLY A 236 -3.94 -16.94 -9.63
N GLY A 237 -4.28 -16.00 -8.77
CA GLY A 237 -5.51 -15.23 -8.85
C GLY A 237 -5.95 -14.64 -7.52
N LEU A 238 -7.18 -14.17 -7.50
CA LEU A 238 -7.82 -13.56 -6.33
C LEU A 238 -8.44 -14.64 -5.44
N LEU A 239 -8.04 -14.67 -4.17
CA LEU A 239 -8.70 -15.41 -3.09
C LEU A 239 -9.55 -14.44 -2.26
N VAL A 240 -10.80 -14.83 -2.00
CA VAL A 240 -11.67 -14.21 -0.99
C VAL A 240 -11.70 -15.16 0.19
N ILE A 241 -11.19 -14.71 1.34
CA ILE A 241 -10.97 -15.54 2.52
C ILE A 241 -11.79 -14.97 3.68
N ASP A 242 -12.49 -15.82 4.41
CA ASP A 242 -13.16 -15.43 5.66
C ASP A 242 -12.12 -15.00 6.70
N ALA A 243 -12.20 -13.78 7.18
CA ALA A 243 -11.25 -13.28 8.18
C ALA A 243 -11.39 -13.94 9.56
N ALA A 244 -12.50 -14.61 9.83
CA ALA A 244 -12.74 -15.27 11.10
C ALA A 244 -11.92 -16.55 11.28
N ASP A 245 -11.85 -17.39 10.23
CA ASP A 245 -11.32 -18.76 10.34
C ASP A 245 -10.39 -19.19 9.20
N GLY A 246 -10.18 -18.33 8.19
CA GLY A 246 -9.32 -18.62 7.03
C GLY A 246 -9.99 -19.48 5.95
N THR A 247 -11.30 -19.71 6.02
CA THR A 247 -12.03 -20.44 4.96
C THR A 247 -11.92 -19.67 3.65
N VAL A 248 -11.45 -20.33 2.58
CA VAL A 248 -11.46 -19.78 1.23
C VAL A 248 -12.89 -19.83 0.71
N LEU A 249 -13.54 -18.67 0.63
CA LEU A 249 -14.93 -18.52 0.19
C LEU A 249 -15.05 -18.61 -1.33
N SER A 250 -14.09 -18.02 -2.04
CA SER A 250 -13.97 -18.14 -3.50
C SER A 250 -12.55 -17.91 -3.97
N ALA A 251 -12.26 -18.43 -5.17
CA ALA A 251 -10.99 -18.29 -5.85
C ALA A 251 -11.24 -18.01 -7.34
N THR A 252 -10.71 -16.92 -7.85
CA THR A 252 -10.86 -16.49 -9.25
C THR A 252 -9.50 -16.47 -9.92
N PRO A 253 -9.22 -17.37 -10.88
CA PRO A 253 -7.96 -17.39 -11.60
C PRO A 253 -7.72 -16.11 -12.42
N HIS A 254 -6.57 -15.49 -12.21
CA HIS A 254 -6.07 -14.36 -12.99
C HIS A 254 -4.55 -14.31 -12.86
N ARG A 255 -3.84 -14.78 -13.88
CA ARG A 255 -2.38 -14.90 -13.86
C ARG A 255 -1.83 -14.87 -15.28
N ALA A 256 -0.79 -14.08 -15.51
CA ALA A 256 -0.05 -14.09 -16.77
C ALA A 256 0.64 -15.44 -16.98
N ARG A 257 0.60 -15.96 -18.21
CA ARG A 257 1.18 -17.25 -18.57
C ARG A 257 2.68 -17.17 -18.90
N MET A 258 3.29 -16.04 -18.59
CA MET A 258 4.72 -15.82 -18.83
C MET A 258 5.52 -16.31 -17.60
N PHE A 259 6.53 -17.13 -17.83
CA PHE A 259 7.51 -17.47 -16.79
C PHE A 259 8.15 -16.20 -16.21
N ALA A 260 8.38 -16.19 -14.92
CA ALA A 260 8.88 -15.02 -14.18
C ALA A 260 7.95 -13.79 -14.15
N SER A 261 6.67 -13.93 -14.53
CA SER A 261 5.68 -12.89 -14.24
C SER A 261 5.47 -12.75 -12.73
N VAL A 262 5.13 -11.55 -12.27
CA VAL A 262 4.91 -11.25 -10.85
C VAL A 262 3.66 -10.40 -10.68
N SER A 263 2.82 -10.75 -9.69
CA SER A 263 1.65 -9.97 -9.28
C SER A 263 2.07 -9.08 -8.12
N ILE A 264 2.01 -7.75 -8.30
CA ILE A 264 2.50 -6.76 -7.33
C ILE A 264 1.37 -5.89 -6.81
N SER A 265 0.51 -5.38 -7.71
CA SER A 265 -0.57 -4.48 -7.32
C SER A 265 -1.58 -5.18 -6.39
N ALA A 266 -1.95 -4.49 -5.30
CA ALA A 266 -2.94 -5.00 -4.35
C ALA A 266 -4.36 -4.96 -4.96
N PRO A 267 -5.27 -5.86 -4.53
CA PRO A 267 -6.67 -5.79 -4.90
C PRO A 267 -7.31 -4.45 -4.54
N VAL A 268 -8.21 -3.95 -5.38
CA VAL A 268 -8.91 -2.68 -5.18
C VAL A 268 -10.40 -2.93 -5.09
N VAL A 269 -11.03 -2.45 -4.01
CA VAL A 269 -12.45 -2.71 -3.72
C VAL A 269 -13.31 -1.49 -4.07
N SER A 270 -14.44 -1.75 -4.74
CA SER A 270 -15.51 -0.78 -4.96
C SER A 270 -16.86 -1.47 -4.82
N GLY A 271 -17.55 -1.26 -3.70
CA GLY A 271 -18.79 -1.98 -3.37
C GLY A 271 -18.55 -3.50 -3.26
N ASN A 272 -19.24 -4.29 -4.09
CA ASN A 272 -19.04 -5.73 -4.21
C ASN A 272 -18.10 -6.15 -5.37
N HIS A 273 -17.43 -5.17 -5.98
CA HIS A 273 -16.47 -5.39 -7.05
C HIS A 273 -15.03 -5.34 -6.52
N VAL A 274 -14.21 -6.26 -6.99
CA VAL A 274 -12.77 -6.32 -6.68
C VAL A 274 -11.99 -6.29 -7.99
N PHE A 275 -11.16 -5.27 -8.16
CA PHE A 275 -10.25 -5.17 -9.30
C PHE A 275 -8.88 -5.74 -8.92
N VAL A 276 -8.34 -6.59 -9.77
CA VAL A 276 -6.96 -7.09 -9.74
C VAL A 276 -6.31 -6.90 -11.11
N ALA A 277 -5.03 -6.65 -11.13
CA ALA A 277 -4.31 -6.49 -12.39
C ALA A 277 -2.91 -7.09 -12.32
N GLU A 278 -2.46 -7.55 -13.46
CA GLU A 278 -1.11 -8.04 -13.67
C GLU A 278 -0.61 -7.51 -15.03
N ALA A 279 0.65 -7.11 -15.06
CA ALA A 279 1.34 -6.78 -16.31
C ALA A 279 1.51 -8.03 -17.20
N TYR A 280 2.49 -8.06 -18.07
CA TYR A 280 2.84 -9.22 -18.91
C TYR A 280 1.71 -9.65 -19.85
N THR A 281 0.97 -8.68 -20.41
CA THR A 281 -0.14 -8.85 -21.35
C THR A 281 -1.44 -9.47 -20.78
N GLU A 282 -1.50 -9.76 -19.48
CA GLU A 282 -2.72 -10.26 -18.84
C GLU A 282 -3.76 -9.13 -18.63
N GLY A 283 -3.33 -7.98 -18.12
CA GLY A 283 -4.19 -6.83 -17.85
C GLY A 283 -4.97 -6.94 -16.55
N GLY A 284 -6.08 -6.24 -16.46
CA GLY A 284 -6.96 -6.20 -15.32
C GLY A 284 -8.20 -7.08 -15.45
N ALA A 285 -8.70 -7.54 -14.30
CA ALA A 285 -10.00 -8.19 -14.16
C ALA A 285 -10.77 -7.58 -13.00
N CYS A 286 -12.05 -7.32 -13.22
CA CYS A 286 -12.98 -6.97 -12.15
C CYS A 286 -13.82 -8.18 -11.81
N VAL A 287 -13.83 -8.54 -10.55
CA VAL A 287 -14.55 -9.70 -10.01
C VAL A 287 -15.70 -9.20 -9.16
N GLU A 288 -16.90 -9.60 -9.48
CA GLU A 288 -18.10 -9.33 -8.67
C GLU A 288 -18.29 -10.45 -7.66
N ILE A 289 -18.49 -10.09 -6.39
CA ILE A 289 -18.77 -11.01 -5.29
C ILE A 289 -20.28 -10.99 -5.02
N ALA A 290 -20.91 -12.17 -5.14
CA ALA A 290 -22.34 -12.35 -4.87
C ALA A 290 -22.64 -12.56 -3.38
N PRO A 291 -23.91 -12.47 -2.93
CA PRO A 291 -24.28 -12.66 -1.52
C PRO A 291 -23.93 -14.03 -0.94
N ASP A 292 -23.81 -15.07 -1.75
CA ASP A 292 -23.35 -16.42 -1.39
C ASP A 292 -21.83 -16.58 -1.50
N PHE A 293 -21.10 -15.49 -1.73
CA PHE A 293 -19.66 -15.43 -1.97
C PHE A 293 -19.18 -16.10 -3.26
N THR A 294 -20.08 -16.51 -4.16
CA THR A 294 -19.68 -16.87 -5.52
C THR A 294 -19.02 -15.67 -6.18
N ALA A 295 -17.82 -15.87 -6.71
CA ALA A 295 -17.06 -14.85 -7.42
C ALA A 295 -17.19 -15.03 -8.94
N LYS A 296 -17.53 -13.97 -9.64
CA LYS A 296 -17.66 -13.97 -11.10
C LYS A 296 -16.85 -12.84 -11.71
N VAL A 297 -16.08 -13.14 -12.75
CA VAL A 297 -15.44 -12.07 -13.53
C VAL A 297 -16.52 -11.28 -14.27
N ALA A 298 -16.73 -10.04 -13.87
CA ALA A 298 -17.68 -9.12 -14.49
C ALA A 298 -17.14 -8.64 -15.84
N TRP A 299 -15.85 -8.28 -15.88
CA TRP A 299 -15.17 -7.87 -17.11
C TRP A 299 -13.65 -8.05 -17.01
N ARG A 300 -12.97 -8.00 -18.15
CA ARG A 300 -11.51 -7.98 -18.29
C ARG A 300 -11.08 -6.81 -19.17
N ALA A 301 -9.94 -6.20 -18.85
CA ALA A 301 -9.37 -5.07 -19.58
C ALA A 301 -7.86 -5.29 -19.78
N ARG A 302 -7.45 -5.84 -20.91
CA ARG A 302 -6.02 -6.11 -21.20
C ARG A 302 -5.14 -4.88 -21.18
N LYS A 303 -5.71 -3.69 -21.43
CA LYS A 303 -4.99 -2.41 -21.42
C LYS A 303 -4.97 -1.75 -20.05
N PHE A 304 -5.55 -2.36 -19.02
CA PHE A 304 -5.47 -1.88 -17.65
C PHE A 304 -4.53 -2.79 -16.84
N ASP A 305 -3.29 -2.79 -17.23
CA ASP A 305 -2.21 -3.63 -16.73
C ASP A 305 -1.34 -2.86 -15.71
N THR A 306 -1.93 -2.50 -14.54
CA THR A 306 -1.12 -1.93 -13.46
C THR A 306 -0.01 -2.89 -13.08
N TYR A 307 1.21 -2.36 -12.91
CA TYR A 307 2.39 -3.19 -12.66
C TYR A 307 2.89 -3.03 -11.22
N LEU A 308 3.53 -1.91 -10.92
CA LEU A 308 4.19 -1.68 -9.63
C LEU A 308 3.26 -1.07 -8.58
N MET A 309 2.25 -0.32 -9.02
CA MET A 309 1.33 0.40 -8.14
C MET A 309 -0.10 -0.07 -8.33
N SER A 310 -0.88 -0.03 -7.24
CA SER A 310 -2.29 -0.37 -7.28
C SER A 310 -3.11 0.77 -7.88
N ALA A 311 -4.23 0.42 -8.50
CA ALA A 311 -5.26 1.41 -8.85
C ALA A 311 -5.93 1.96 -7.59
N VAL A 312 -6.70 3.04 -7.75
CA VAL A 312 -7.51 3.67 -6.69
C VAL A 312 -8.96 3.71 -7.14
N ALA A 313 -9.89 3.29 -6.28
CA ALA A 313 -11.32 3.40 -6.54
C ALA A 313 -11.86 4.75 -6.07
N HIS A 314 -12.60 5.44 -6.91
CA HIS A 314 -13.30 6.69 -6.59
C HIS A 314 -14.42 6.94 -7.61
N ASP A 315 -15.58 7.44 -7.15
CA ASP A 315 -16.73 7.83 -7.97
C ASP A 315 -17.11 6.80 -9.05
N ASP A 316 -17.28 5.54 -8.62
CA ASP A 316 -17.61 4.40 -9.48
C ASP A 316 -16.62 4.16 -10.63
N CYS A 317 -15.38 4.59 -10.44
CA CYS A 317 -14.26 4.39 -11.34
C CYS A 317 -13.05 3.78 -10.64
N PHE A 318 -12.24 3.06 -11.41
CA PHE A 318 -10.88 2.71 -11.07
C PHE A 318 -9.93 3.62 -11.85
N PHE A 319 -9.01 4.28 -11.12
CA PHE A 319 -7.94 5.11 -11.67
C PHE A 319 -6.60 4.45 -11.40
N GLY A 320 -5.71 4.41 -12.37
CA GLY A 320 -4.38 3.84 -12.18
C GLY A 320 -3.47 4.05 -13.36
N PHE A 321 -2.17 3.89 -13.16
CA PHE A 321 -1.21 3.89 -14.25
C PHE A 321 -1.13 2.50 -14.86
N ALA A 322 -1.51 2.40 -16.13
CA ALA A 322 -1.42 1.20 -16.94
C ALA A 322 -0.16 1.25 -17.80
N GLY A 323 0.42 0.09 -18.11
CA GLY A 323 1.62 -0.07 -18.92
C GLY A 323 2.81 -0.59 -18.14
N GLN A 324 3.32 -1.74 -18.58
CA GLN A 324 4.50 -2.38 -17.97
C GLN A 324 5.79 -1.58 -18.14
N HIS A 325 5.91 -0.86 -19.26
CA HIS A 325 7.11 -0.10 -19.61
C HIS A 325 6.84 1.40 -19.53
N GLN A 326 7.87 2.17 -19.17
CA GLN A 326 7.79 3.63 -19.04
C GLN A 326 7.21 4.32 -20.27
N GLN A 327 7.60 3.86 -21.48
CA GLN A 327 7.22 4.50 -22.74
C GLN A 327 5.75 4.34 -23.09
N ASN A 328 5.05 3.36 -22.51
CA ASN A 328 3.63 3.09 -22.77
C ASN A 328 2.75 3.29 -21.52
N ALA A 329 3.33 3.81 -20.44
CA ALA A 329 2.60 4.07 -19.22
C ALA A 329 1.67 5.28 -19.38
N ALA A 330 0.43 5.14 -18.99
CA ALA A 330 -0.58 6.19 -19.01
C ALA A 330 -1.53 6.05 -17.82
N LEU A 331 -2.02 7.18 -17.32
CA LEU A 331 -3.12 7.21 -16.36
C LEU A 331 -4.42 6.88 -17.08
N VAL A 332 -5.21 6.00 -16.50
CA VAL A 332 -6.47 5.53 -17.09
C VAL A 332 -7.62 5.62 -16.10
N CYS A 333 -8.82 5.76 -16.63
CA CYS A 333 -10.07 5.67 -15.89
C CYS A 333 -10.96 4.62 -16.50
N TYR A 334 -11.38 3.65 -15.68
CA TYR A 334 -12.32 2.59 -16.06
C TYR A 334 -13.55 2.61 -15.19
N GLU A 335 -14.73 2.56 -15.81
CA GLU A 335 -15.99 2.45 -15.08
C GLU A 335 -16.10 1.10 -14.38
N VAL A 336 -16.42 1.09 -13.08
CA VAL A 336 -16.47 -0.12 -12.25
C VAL A 336 -17.46 -1.14 -12.79
N ALA A 337 -18.68 -0.69 -13.12
CA ALA A 337 -19.78 -1.58 -13.48
C ALA A 337 -19.58 -2.27 -14.84
N SER A 338 -19.02 -1.57 -15.83
CA SER A 338 -18.97 -2.04 -17.22
C SER A 338 -17.57 -2.41 -17.70
N GLY A 339 -16.51 -1.94 -17.02
CA GLY A 339 -15.14 -2.07 -17.51
C GLY A 339 -14.83 -1.23 -18.75
N LYS A 340 -15.70 -0.25 -19.04
CA LYS A 340 -15.45 0.69 -20.14
C LYS A 340 -14.29 1.63 -19.77
N GLU A 341 -13.27 1.68 -20.64
CA GLU A 341 -12.26 2.74 -20.57
C GLU A 341 -12.93 4.06 -20.93
N LEU A 342 -12.99 4.98 -19.96
CA LEU A 342 -13.59 6.31 -20.14
C LEU A 342 -12.59 7.24 -20.80
N TRP A 343 -11.34 7.19 -20.35
CA TRP A 343 -10.23 7.95 -20.93
C TRP A 343 -8.88 7.33 -20.57
N ARG A 344 -7.86 7.75 -21.32
CA ARG A 344 -6.45 7.44 -21.15
C ARG A 344 -5.64 8.68 -21.47
N ASP A 345 -4.69 9.03 -20.60
CA ASP A 345 -3.85 10.21 -20.74
C ASP A 345 -2.43 9.92 -20.22
N ASP A 346 -1.42 10.14 -21.01
CA ASP A 346 -0.03 9.97 -20.58
C ASP A 346 0.51 11.17 -19.78
N LEU A 347 -0.30 12.21 -19.63
CA LEU A 347 0.03 13.47 -18.93
C LEU A 347 1.36 14.08 -19.43
N GLY A 348 1.60 13.97 -20.75
CA GLY A 348 2.83 14.41 -21.39
C GLY A 348 4.06 13.54 -21.09
N GLY A 349 3.87 12.27 -20.75
CA GLY A 349 4.94 11.32 -20.41
C GLY A 349 5.64 11.62 -19.10
N ARG A 350 5.09 12.53 -18.28
CA ARG A 350 5.77 13.08 -17.09
C ARG A 350 5.88 12.09 -15.94
N PHE A 351 4.81 11.33 -15.67
CA PHE A 351 4.70 10.51 -14.47
C PHE A 351 5.06 9.04 -14.69
N GLN A 352 4.99 8.56 -15.91
CA GLN A 352 5.27 7.19 -16.28
C GLN A 352 4.48 6.18 -15.43
N ARG A 353 5.13 5.25 -14.71
CA ARG A 353 4.48 4.29 -13.80
C ARG A 353 4.30 4.91 -12.42
N GLY A 354 3.53 5.99 -12.33
CA GLY A 354 3.30 6.74 -11.11
C GLY A 354 2.39 6.05 -10.11
N SER A 355 2.34 6.60 -8.90
CA SER A 355 1.42 6.21 -7.83
C SER A 355 0.39 7.31 -7.55
N LEU A 356 -0.78 6.92 -7.06
CA LEU A 356 -1.86 7.82 -6.67
C LEU A 356 -2.15 7.69 -5.18
N LEU A 357 -2.38 8.83 -4.52
CA LEU A 357 -2.87 8.93 -3.14
C LEU A 357 -4.02 9.94 -3.15
N ARG A 358 -5.21 9.52 -2.73
CA ARG A 358 -6.39 10.37 -2.66
C ARG A 358 -6.46 11.09 -1.32
N ALA A 359 -6.56 12.42 -1.32
CA ALA A 359 -6.72 13.24 -0.13
C ALA A 359 -7.36 14.59 -0.49
N ASP A 360 -8.04 15.22 0.45
CA ASP A 360 -8.55 16.61 0.38
C ASP A 360 -9.25 16.96 -0.95
N GLY A 361 -10.08 16.04 -1.45
CA GLY A 361 -10.83 16.23 -2.69
C GLY A 361 -10.04 16.09 -4.00
N GLY A 362 -8.75 15.75 -3.95
CA GLY A 362 -7.88 15.55 -5.10
C GLY A 362 -7.03 14.29 -5.00
N PHE A 363 -6.08 14.16 -5.92
CA PHE A 363 -5.11 13.06 -5.94
C PHE A 363 -3.69 13.59 -5.98
N LEU A 364 -2.87 13.22 -5.00
CA LEU A 364 -1.42 13.36 -5.11
C LEU A 364 -0.89 12.25 -6.03
N CYS A 365 -0.16 12.66 -7.05
CA CYS A 365 0.51 11.77 -7.98
C CYS A 365 2.02 11.89 -7.82
N LEU A 366 2.69 10.78 -7.52
CA LEU A 366 4.14 10.70 -7.52
C LEU A 366 4.61 9.88 -8.72
N GLY A 367 5.32 10.52 -9.62
CA GLY A 367 5.88 9.90 -10.80
C GLY A 367 7.16 9.11 -10.51
N GLU A 368 7.45 8.15 -11.37
CA GLU A 368 8.58 7.21 -11.24
C GLU A 368 9.95 7.87 -11.15
N ASN A 369 10.10 9.09 -11.67
CA ASN A 369 11.37 9.80 -11.68
C ASN A 369 11.39 11.03 -10.72
N GLY A 370 10.47 11.09 -9.76
CA GLY A 370 10.41 12.13 -8.73
C GLY A 370 9.61 13.38 -9.12
N ASP A 371 8.66 13.26 -10.07
CA ASP A 371 7.66 14.28 -10.31
C ASP A 371 6.51 14.17 -9.29
N LEU A 372 6.10 15.28 -8.71
CA LEU A 372 4.93 15.37 -7.83
C LEU A 372 3.87 16.26 -8.46
N ALA A 373 2.61 15.87 -8.36
CA ALA A 373 1.50 16.72 -8.75
C ALA A 373 0.26 16.54 -7.87
N TRP A 374 -0.59 17.57 -7.82
CA TRP A 374 -2.00 17.45 -7.56
C TRP A 374 -2.75 17.24 -8.87
N LEU A 375 -3.61 16.23 -8.88
CA LEU A 375 -4.50 15.91 -9.99
C LEU A 375 -5.95 16.05 -9.56
N ASP A 376 -6.78 16.65 -10.40
CA ASP A 376 -8.23 16.52 -10.37
C ASP A 376 -8.61 15.40 -11.36
N LEU A 377 -9.09 14.26 -10.84
CA LEU A 377 -9.46 13.09 -11.62
C LEU A 377 -10.97 12.90 -11.58
N THR A 378 -11.57 12.90 -12.76
CA THR A 378 -13.00 12.72 -12.94
C THR A 378 -13.31 11.66 -14.00
N ARG A 379 -14.58 11.33 -14.17
CA ARG A 379 -15.04 10.45 -15.27
C ARG A 379 -14.77 11.05 -16.67
N GLN A 380 -14.51 12.36 -16.76
CA GLN A 380 -14.32 13.09 -18.02
C GLN A 380 -12.85 13.28 -18.41
N GLY A 381 -11.93 13.16 -17.46
CA GLY A 381 -10.50 13.35 -17.73
C GLY A 381 -9.68 13.62 -16.47
N ALA A 382 -8.40 13.85 -16.68
CA ALA A 382 -7.41 14.25 -15.69
C ALA A 382 -6.95 15.69 -15.92
N LYS A 383 -6.79 16.45 -14.84
CA LYS A 383 -6.24 17.80 -14.86
C LYS A 383 -5.14 17.95 -13.82
N ILE A 384 -3.96 18.39 -14.25
CA ILE A 384 -2.89 18.77 -13.34
C ILE A 384 -3.23 20.17 -12.78
N THR A 385 -3.36 20.29 -11.46
CA THR A 385 -3.64 21.58 -10.79
C THR A 385 -2.39 22.21 -10.19
N ALA A 386 -1.44 21.39 -9.73
CA ALA A 386 -0.10 21.83 -9.34
C ALA A 386 0.92 20.75 -9.68
N ALA A 387 2.14 21.12 -9.97
CA ALA A 387 3.19 20.14 -10.27
C ALA A 387 4.58 20.69 -9.95
N ALA A 388 5.47 19.79 -9.54
CA ALA A 388 6.88 20.08 -9.29
C ALA A 388 7.77 18.87 -9.63
N LYS A 389 9.05 19.11 -9.85
CA LYS A 389 10.09 18.11 -9.93
C LYS A 389 10.87 18.11 -8.62
N LEU A 390 10.70 17.11 -7.79
CA LEU A 390 11.33 17.06 -6.46
C LEU A 390 12.79 16.60 -6.53
N PHE A 391 13.07 15.65 -7.43
CA PHE A 391 14.40 15.12 -7.68
C PHE A 391 14.47 14.42 -9.05
N HIS A 392 15.65 14.04 -9.48
CA HIS A 392 15.90 13.25 -10.69
C HIS A 392 16.56 11.93 -10.30
N ALA A 393 15.76 10.93 -9.98
CA ALA A 393 16.21 9.57 -9.69
C ALA A 393 15.22 8.57 -10.28
N PRO A 394 15.69 7.46 -10.86
CA PRO A 394 14.82 6.42 -11.38
C PRO A 394 14.14 5.62 -10.25
N GLU A 395 13.20 4.77 -10.62
CA GLU A 395 12.67 3.72 -9.75
C GLU A 395 12.05 4.21 -8.42
N THR A 396 11.41 5.36 -8.45
CA THR A 396 10.58 5.83 -7.32
C THR A 396 9.31 4.98 -7.25
N TRP A 397 9.49 3.68 -7.03
CA TRP A 397 8.42 2.68 -6.99
C TRP A 397 7.84 2.50 -5.58
N THR A 398 7.86 3.55 -4.82
CA THR A 398 7.33 3.57 -3.45
C THR A 398 6.21 4.60 -3.39
N ALA A 399 5.01 4.15 -3.01
CA ALA A 399 3.89 5.08 -2.82
C ALA A 399 4.22 6.10 -1.73
N PRO A 400 3.82 7.37 -1.88
CA PRO A 400 3.99 8.38 -0.85
C PRO A 400 3.11 8.05 0.37
N ALA A 401 3.50 8.55 1.54
CA ALA A 401 2.71 8.50 2.76
C ALA A 401 2.33 9.92 3.20
N LEU A 402 1.12 10.09 3.73
CA LEU A 402 0.60 11.38 4.15
C LEU A 402 0.12 11.30 5.61
N SER A 403 0.70 12.09 6.48
CA SER A 403 0.32 12.13 7.89
C SER A 403 0.59 13.50 8.50
N GLU A 404 -0.36 14.05 9.24
CA GLU A 404 -0.28 15.35 9.91
C GLU A 404 0.05 16.52 8.94
N GLY A 405 -0.51 16.47 7.73
CA GLY A 405 -0.21 17.44 6.66
C GLY A 405 1.25 17.38 6.17
N ARG A 406 1.94 16.28 6.42
CA ARG A 406 3.31 16.03 5.95
C ARG A 406 3.31 14.91 4.94
N LEU A 407 3.96 15.15 3.81
CA LEU A 407 4.13 14.17 2.74
C LEU A 407 5.53 13.56 2.83
N PHE A 408 5.57 12.23 2.89
CA PHE A 408 6.80 11.45 2.98
C PHE A 408 7.05 10.71 1.67
N ILE A 409 8.21 10.94 1.09
CA ILE A 409 8.59 10.36 -0.22
C ILE A 409 9.97 9.70 -0.11
N CYS A 410 10.09 8.46 -0.58
CA CYS A 410 11.36 7.78 -0.73
C CYS A 410 11.95 8.03 -2.13
N GLN A 411 13.14 8.61 -2.19
CA GLN A 411 14.04 8.48 -3.32
C GLN A 411 14.81 7.17 -3.13
N ASN A 412 14.51 6.14 -3.92
CA ASN A 412 15.07 4.79 -3.70
C ASN A 412 16.45 4.63 -4.30
N GLU A 413 16.71 5.28 -5.43
CA GLU A 413 17.94 5.17 -6.18
C GLU A 413 18.75 6.48 -6.13
N ALA A 414 20.02 6.38 -6.48
CA ALA A 414 20.87 7.56 -6.60
C ALA A 414 20.35 8.51 -7.67
N GLY A 415 20.30 9.78 -7.35
CA GLY A 415 19.92 10.83 -8.29
C GLY A 415 21.00 11.08 -9.33
N ALA A 416 20.62 11.64 -10.47
CA ALA A 416 21.51 12.01 -11.56
C ALA A 416 22.62 13.00 -11.13
N ASN A 417 22.37 13.75 -10.06
CA ASN A 417 23.35 14.68 -9.45
C ASN A 417 24.21 14.05 -8.36
N GLY A 418 24.17 12.71 -8.20
CA GLY A 418 24.90 11.98 -7.16
C GLY A 418 24.23 12.00 -5.77
N THR A 419 23.02 12.54 -5.64
CA THR A 419 22.25 12.48 -4.38
C THR A 419 21.96 11.02 -4.03
N LYS A 420 22.30 10.63 -2.80
CA LYS A 420 22.08 9.26 -2.31
C LYS A 420 20.60 8.99 -2.02
N PRO A 421 20.18 7.71 -1.96
CA PRO A 421 18.84 7.32 -1.53
C PRO A 421 18.48 7.92 -0.15
N ARG A 422 17.24 8.39 -0.03
CA ARG A 422 16.77 9.11 1.16
C ARG A 422 15.26 9.07 1.31
N LEU A 423 14.77 9.21 2.53
CA LEU A 423 13.41 9.60 2.86
C LEU A 423 13.34 11.12 3.01
N ILE A 424 12.36 11.74 2.40
CA ILE A 424 12.17 13.19 2.42
C ILE A 424 10.77 13.50 2.97
N CYS A 425 10.70 14.45 3.88
CA CYS A 425 9.45 14.98 4.44
C CYS A 425 9.19 16.38 3.90
N TYR A 426 8.01 16.57 3.31
CA TYR A 426 7.53 17.84 2.78
C TYR A 426 6.35 18.38 3.58
N ASP A 427 6.23 19.70 3.68
CA ASP A 427 5.12 20.39 4.32
C ASP A 427 3.95 20.58 3.34
N LEU A 428 2.84 19.92 3.58
CA LEU A 428 1.58 20.13 2.86
C LEU A 428 0.51 20.78 3.73
N ARG A 429 0.86 21.32 4.89
CA ARG A 429 -0.12 22.01 5.74
C ARG A 429 -0.55 23.30 5.07
N GLY A 430 -1.86 23.42 4.77
CA GLY A 430 -2.47 24.68 4.34
C GLY A 430 -2.42 25.72 5.49
N ARG A 431 -2.21 26.95 5.13
CA ARG A 431 -2.19 28.09 6.09
C ARG A 431 -3.60 28.58 6.38
#